data_a31341bb669844d3b27623751c455bec
#
_entry.id   a31341bb669844d3b27623751c455bec
#
_cell.length_a   1.000
_cell.length_b   1.000
_cell.length_c   1.000
_cell.angle_alpha   90.00
_cell.angle_beta   90.00
_cell.angle_gamma   90.00
#
_symmetry.space_group_name_H-M   'P 1'
#
loop_
_entity.id
_entity.type
_entity.pdbx_description
1 polymer ?
#
loop_
_entity_poly.entity_id
_entity_poly.type
_entity_poly.pdbx_seq_one_letter_code
_entity_poly.pdbx_strand_id
1 'polypeptide(L)'
;LIDCVQRFFSKHHVGKLLARCNGMKEKGVSPVSLFRYKLSNIFVGRSMYMQQQTGSFKEAFSKNTFYRFLNSAKTNWLRFTSLLAADIVNHDIKGLTNDSRKNVFIIDDSLFNRTSCKKTELGSKVFDHTDMRFKKGFRMLTLSWSDGNTLIPVNSCLLASAKTTNIIGPVKDFDNRTLAGKRRKLAQTKAPEAMMALLDTALSVGLNADYVLFDSWFSNPVQITAIHSKGMDVIAMIKKSSRIKYSYGGKPVSYTHL
;
A
#
# COMPACT_ATOMS: atom_id res chain seq x y z
N LEU A 1 -12.67 -23.38 3.24
CA LEU A 1 -12.13 -22.14 2.67
C LEU A 1 -13.23 -21.16 2.23
N ILE A 2 -14.20 -21.60 1.44
CA ILE A 2 -15.33 -20.76 0.96
C ILE A 2 -16.08 -20.15 2.14
N ASP A 3 -16.35 -20.95 3.17
CA ASP A 3 -17.04 -20.51 4.38
C ASP A 3 -16.23 -19.47 5.18
N CYS A 4 -14.91 -19.63 5.31
CA CYS A 4 -14.05 -18.65 5.97
C CYS A 4 -14.04 -17.31 5.24
N VAL A 5 -13.95 -17.32 3.90
CA VAL A 5 -14.01 -16.11 3.08
C VAL A 5 -15.38 -15.45 3.20
N GLN A 6 -16.46 -16.24 3.20
CA GLN A 6 -17.82 -15.71 3.36
C GLN A 6 -18.01 -15.05 4.73
N ARG A 7 -17.55 -15.70 5.81
CA ARG A 7 -17.60 -15.14 7.18
C ARG A 7 -16.80 -13.84 7.28
N PHE A 8 -15.61 -13.80 6.71
CA PHE A 8 -14.80 -12.58 6.64
C PHE A 8 -15.53 -11.43 5.95
N PHE A 9 -16.14 -11.70 4.78
CA PHE A 9 -16.89 -10.69 4.03
C PHE A 9 -18.10 -10.16 4.80
N SER A 10 -18.80 -11.02 5.52
CA SER A 10 -19.95 -10.63 6.33
C SER A 10 -19.53 -9.86 7.58
N LYS A 11 -18.53 -10.36 8.31
CA LYS A 11 -18.02 -9.76 9.54
C LYS A 11 -17.52 -8.32 9.32
N HIS A 12 -16.67 -8.12 8.31
CA HIS A 12 -16.06 -6.83 8.01
C HIS A 12 -16.86 -5.99 7.00
N HIS A 13 -18.09 -6.38 6.71
CA HIS A 13 -18.96 -5.64 5.78
C HIS A 13 -18.27 -5.22 4.48
N VAL A 14 -17.43 -6.11 3.90
CA VAL A 14 -16.54 -5.81 2.76
C VAL A 14 -17.29 -5.17 1.59
N GLY A 15 -18.54 -5.60 1.33
CA GLY A 15 -19.38 -5.02 0.30
C GLY A 15 -19.74 -3.55 0.55
N LYS A 16 -20.03 -3.19 1.80
CA LYS A 16 -20.31 -1.79 2.19
C LYS A 16 -19.05 -0.93 2.08
N LEU A 17 -17.90 -1.45 2.51
CA LEU A 17 -16.62 -0.74 2.38
C LEU A 17 -16.25 -0.50 0.92
N LEU A 18 -16.43 -1.50 0.07
CA LEU A 18 -16.18 -1.39 -1.37
C LEU A 18 -17.09 -0.33 -2.01
N ALA A 19 -18.36 -0.31 -1.64
CA ALA A 19 -19.32 0.68 -2.09
C ALA A 19 -18.92 2.11 -1.70
N ARG A 20 -18.50 2.32 -0.45
CA ARG A 20 -17.97 3.62 0.04
C ARG A 20 -16.71 4.11 -0.71
N CYS A 21 -16.08 3.22 -1.45
CA CYS A 21 -14.89 3.50 -2.26
C CYS A 21 -15.18 3.50 -3.77
N ASN A 22 -16.43 3.75 -4.17
CA ASN A 22 -16.88 3.73 -5.56
C ASN A 22 -16.71 2.37 -6.25
N GLY A 23 -16.63 1.27 -5.49
CA GLY A 23 -16.58 -0.09 -5.99
C GLY A 23 -17.99 -0.65 -6.26
N MET A 24 -18.91 0.14 -6.80
CA MET A 24 -20.27 -0.24 -7.13
C MET A 24 -20.47 -0.41 -8.64
N LYS A 25 -21.47 -1.19 -9.00
CA LYS A 25 -21.91 -1.38 -10.38
C LYS A 25 -23.42 -1.63 -10.39
N GLU A 26 -24.13 -0.93 -11.25
CA GLU A 26 -25.59 -1.04 -11.35
C GLU A 26 -26.04 -2.31 -12.07
N LYS A 27 -25.29 -2.75 -13.09
CA LYS A 27 -25.67 -3.89 -13.94
C LYS A 27 -24.54 -4.90 -14.08
N GLY A 28 -24.89 -6.18 -14.18
CA GLY A 28 -23.97 -7.29 -14.41
C GLY A 28 -23.38 -7.85 -13.11
N VAL A 29 -22.18 -8.45 -13.18
CA VAL A 29 -21.56 -9.17 -12.04
C VAL A 29 -21.22 -8.20 -10.92
N SER A 30 -21.63 -8.56 -9.70
CA SER A 30 -21.39 -7.78 -8.50
C SER A 30 -19.88 -7.57 -8.24
N PRO A 31 -19.42 -6.34 -7.96
CA PRO A 31 -18.06 -6.08 -7.50
C PRO A 31 -17.63 -6.91 -6.29
N VAL A 32 -18.56 -7.20 -5.39
CA VAL A 32 -18.31 -8.05 -4.20
C VAL A 32 -17.97 -9.48 -4.62
N SER A 33 -18.67 -10.04 -5.60
CA SER A 33 -18.39 -11.39 -6.13
C SER A 33 -17.02 -11.43 -6.82
N LEU A 34 -16.68 -10.40 -7.60
CA LEU A 34 -15.37 -10.29 -8.25
C LEU A 34 -14.24 -10.14 -7.22
N PHE A 35 -14.46 -9.37 -6.16
CA PHE A 35 -13.47 -9.23 -5.09
C PHE A 35 -13.35 -10.50 -4.25
N ARG A 36 -14.46 -11.20 -3.98
CA ARG A 36 -14.44 -12.51 -3.32
C ARG A 36 -13.62 -13.53 -4.12
N TYR A 37 -13.84 -13.61 -5.41
CA TYR A 37 -13.01 -14.44 -6.29
C TYR A 37 -11.53 -14.05 -6.19
N LYS A 38 -11.21 -12.75 -6.22
CA LYS A 38 -9.83 -12.28 -6.09
C LYS A 38 -9.18 -12.75 -4.78
N LEU A 39 -9.89 -12.62 -3.67
CA LEU A 39 -9.39 -13.05 -2.36
C LEU A 39 -9.26 -14.57 -2.27
N SER A 40 -10.26 -15.32 -2.69
CA SER A 40 -10.22 -16.79 -2.73
C SER A 40 -9.08 -17.32 -3.60
N ASN A 41 -8.77 -16.63 -4.69
CA ASN A 41 -7.73 -17.01 -5.62
C ASN A 41 -6.31 -16.96 -5.02
N ILE A 42 -6.09 -16.18 -3.97
CA ILE A 42 -4.82 -16.14 -3.23
C ILE A 42 -4.52 -17.51 -2.61
N PHE A 43 -5.55 -18.15 -2.08
CA PHE A 43 -5.44 -19.47 -1.43
C PHE A 43 -5.35 -20.63 -2.42
N VAL A 44 -5.85 -20.44 -3.63
CA VAL A 44 -5.76 -21.46 -4.70
C VAL A 44 -4.37 -21.52 -5.33
N GLY A 45 -3.61 -20.43 -5.28
CA GLY A 45 -2.26 -20.35 -5.83
C GLY A 45 -2.19 -20.43 -7.36
N ARG A 46 -3.33 -20.36 -8.07
CA ARG A 46 -3.40 -20.46 -9.54
C ARG A 46 -3.97 -19.18 -10.13
N SER A 47 -3.35 -18.69 -11.20
CA SER A 47 -3.89 -17.56 -11.95
C SER A 47 -5.23 -17.95 -12.61
N MET A 48 -6.08 -16.94 -12.88
CA MET A 48 -7.32 -17.14 -13.64
C MET A 48 -7.07 -17.81 -15.00
N TYR A 49 -5.97 -17.45 -15.66
CA TYR A 49 -5.58 -18.09 -16.93
C TYR A 49 -5.34 -19.60 -16.75
N MET A 50 -4.57 -19.99 -15.75
CA MET A 50 -4.33 -21.42 -15.46
C MET A 50 -5.61 -22.16 -15.10
N GLN A 51 -6.52 -21.52 -14.35
CA GLN A 51 -7.81 -22.12 -14.03
C GLN A 51 -8.66 -22.35 -15.27
N GLN A 52 -8.65 -21.41 -16.23
CA GLN A 52 -9.33 -21.56 -17.51
C GLN A 52 -8.74 -22.70 -18.35
N GLN A 53 -7.40 -22.78 -18.44
CA GLN A 53 -6.73 -23.84 -19.19
C GLN A 53 -6.97 -25.26 -18.62
N THR A 54 -7.09 -25.36 -17.30
CA THR A 54 -7.32 -26.65 -16.60
C THR A 54 -8.79 -26.98 -16.40
N GLY A 55 -9.73 -26.17 -16.92
CA GLY A 55 -11.16 -26.37 -16.72
C GLY A 55 -11.65 -26.16 -15.27
N SER A 56 -10.79 -25.67 -14.37
CA SER A 56 -11.15 -25.45 -12.97
C SER A 56 -11.80 -24.08 -12.69
N PHE A 57 -11.90 -23.21 -13.69
CA PHE A 57 -12.59 -21.93 -13.59
C PHE A 57 -14.10 -22.13 -13.73
N LYS A 58 -14.82 -21.98 -12.61
CA LYS A 58 -16.27 -22.22 -12.54
C LYS A 58 -17.10 -20.95 -12.33
N GLU A 59 -16.51 -19.78 -12.48
CA GLU A 59 -17.19 -18.52 -12.22
C GLU A 59 -18.07 -18.07 -13.40
N ALA A 60 -19.20 -17.45 -13.10
CA ALA A 60 -20.18 -16.96 -14.08
C ALA A 60 -19.77 -15.62 -14.74
N PHE A 61 -18.48 -15.28 -14.78
CA PHE A 61 -18.00 -14.04 -15.40
C PHE A 61 -16.75 -14.27 -16.26
N SER A 62 -16.55 -13.38 -17.22
CA SER A 62 -15.42 -13.45 -18.12
C SER A 62 -14.13 -12.81 -17.52
N LYS A 63 -12.98 -13.20 -18.06
CA LYS A 63 -11.68 -12.57 -17.78
C LYS A 63 -11.74 -11.04 -17.94
N ASN A 64 -12.37 -10.57 -19.01
CA ASN A 64 -12.48 -9.13 -19.27
C ASN A 64 -13.33 -8.40 -18.21
N THR A 65 -14.39 -9.02 -17.71
CA THR A 65 -15.20 -8.45 -16.61
C THR A 65 -14.37 -8.30 -15.34
N PHE A 66 -13.59 -9.32 -14.99
CA PHE A 66 -12.72 -9.31 -13.82
C PHE A 66 -11.61 -8.24 -13.92
N TYR A 67 -10.89 -8.18 -15.05
CA TYR A 67 -9.84 -7.18 -15.21
C TYR A 67 -10.38 -5.75 -15.31
N ARG A 68 -11.55 -5.53 -15.91
CA ARG A 68 -12.20 -4.21 -15.88
C ARG A 68 -12.54 -3.75 -14.47
N PHE A 69 -12.94 -4.67 -13.60
CA PHE A 69 -13.17 -4.36 -12.20
C PHE A 69 -11.86 -3.96 -11.50
N LEU A 70 -10.80 -4.76 -11.62
CA LEU A 70 -9.51 -4.46 -10.98
C LEU A 70 -8.89 -3.16 -11.49
N ASN A 71 -9.05 -2.86 -12.79
CA ASN A 71 -8.52 -1.66 -13.42
C ASN A 71 -9.46 -0.46 -13.39
N SER A 72 -10.52 -0.53 -12.59
CA SER A 72 -11.49 0.56 -12.47
C SER A 72 -10.80 1.89 -12.15
N ALA A 73 -11.03 2.89 -13.00
CA ALA A 73 -10.55 4.25 -12.78
C ALA A 73 -11.30 4.96 -11.63
N LYS A 74 -12.48 4.47 -11.27
CA LYS A 74 -13.38 5.07 -10.28
C LYS A 74 -13.19 4.52 -8.87
N THR A 75 -12.71 3.27 -8.72
CA THR A 75 -12.56 2.64 -7.41
C THR A 75 -11.35 3.18 -6.67
N ASN A 76 -11.58 3.67 -5.45
CA ASN A 76 -10.49 4.14 -4.56
C ASN A 76 -9.92 2.96 -3.76
N TRP A 77 -9.03 2.20 -4.38
CA TRP A 77 -8.40 1.04 -3.77
C TRP A 77 -7.58 1.38 -2.53
N LEU A 78 -6.87 2.53 -2.55
CA LEU A 78 -6.07 2.97 -1.41
C LEU A 78 -6.95 3.19 -0.16
N ARG A 79 -8.07 3.91 -0.34
CA ARG A 79 -9.05 4.12 0.74
C ARG A 79 -9.73 2.81 1.17
N PHE A 80 -10.03 1.93 0.21
CA PHE A 80 -10.69 0.65 0.49
C PHE A 80 -9.82 -0.23 1.39
N THR A 81 -8.55 -0.42 1.06
CA THR A 81 -7.64 -1.24 1.90
C THR A 81 -7.42 -0.61 3.26
N SER A 82 -7.30 0.72 3.35
CA SER A 82 -7.19 1.43 4.64
C SER A 82 -8.45 1.27 5.49
N LEU A 83 -9.65 1.39 4.92
CA LEU A 83 -10.90 1.17 5.65
C LEU A 83 -11.04 -0.26 6.16
N LEU A 84 -10.67 -1.24 5.34
CA LEU A 84 -10.71 -2.64 5.73
C LEU A 84 -9.72 -2.93 6.85
N ALA A 85 -8.49 -2.41 6.76
CA ALA A 85 -7.49 -2.54 7.81
C ALA A 85 -7.96 -1.86 9.11
N ALA A 86 -8.52 -0.65 9.02
CA ALA A 86 -9.07 0.05 10.19
C ALA A 86 -10.21 -0.73 10.85
N ASP A 87 -11.09 -1.35 10.06
CA ASP A 87 -12.16 -2.20 10.57
C ASP A 87 -11.61 -3.41 11.32
N ILE A 88 -10.66 -4.14 10.73
CA ILE A 88 -9.99 -5.29 11.35
C ILE A 88 -9.29 -4.88 12.66
N VAL A 89 -8.47 -3.83 12.61
CA VAL A 89 -7.71 -3.38 13.78
C VAL A 89 -8.64 -2.94 14.90
N ASN A 90 -9.63 -2.12 14.62
CA ASN A 90 -10.50 -1.54 15.64
C ASN A 90 -11.46 -2.57 16.27
N HIS A 91 -11.95 -3.54 15.50
CA HIS A 91 -12.93 -4.52 15.99
C HIS A 91 -12.32 -5.85 16.44
N ASP A 92 -11.21 -6.28 15.82
CA ASP A 92 -10.66 -7.60 16.10
C ASP A 92 -9.37 -7.57 16.92
N ILE A 93 -8.52 -6.56 16.71
CA ILE A 93 -7.16 -6.57 17.29
C ILE A 93 -7.07 -5.72 18.56
N LYS A 94 -7.63 -4.51 18.55
CA LYS A 94 -7.53 -3.61 19.72
C LYS A 94 -8.10 -4.20 21.02
N GLY A 95 -9.11 -5.05 20.94
CA GLY A 95 -9.64 -5.75 22.10
C GLY A 95 -8.74 -6.87 22.64
N LEU A 96 -7.72 -7.28 21.88
CA LEU A 96 -6.76 -8.33 22.25
C LEU A 96 -5.41 -7.77 22.72
N THR A 97 -5.19 -6.48 22.53
CA THR A 97 -4.00 -5.78 23.01
C THR A 97 -4.22 -5.20 24.40
N ASN A 98 -3.16 -4.81 25.09
CA ASN A 98 -3.21 -4.16 26.41
C ASN A 98 -2.46 -2.82 26.40
N ASP A 99 -2.65 -2.02 27.43
CA ASP A 99 -2.09 -0.65 27.54
C ASP A 99 -0.56 -0.61 27.62
N SER A 100 0.10 -1.74 27.92
CA SER A 100 1.56 -1.84 27.93
C SER A 100 2.14 -1.92 26.51
N ARG A 101 1.33 -2.22 25.50
CA ARG A 101 1.75 -2.29 24.10
C ARG A 101 1.52 -0.97 23.40
N LYS A 102 2.49 -0.59 22.58
CA LYS A 102 2.41 0.59 21.75
C LYS A 102 2.03 0.23 20.33
N ASN A 103 1.10 1.00 19.79
CA ASN A 103 0.68 0.84 18.40
C ASN A 103 1.64 1.60 17.48
N VAL A 104 2.06 0.97 16.42
CA VAL A 104 3.01 1.57 15.48
C VAL A 104 2.52 1.47 14.05
N PHE A 105 2.72 2.52 13.28
CA PHE A 105 2.73 2.42 11.82
C PHE A 105 4.14 2.05 11.36
N ILE A 106 4.22 1.08 10.46
CA ILE A 106 5.49 0.62 9.90
C ILE A 106 5.48 0.92 8.40
N ILE A 107 6.52 1.59 7.94
CA ILE A 107 6.71 1.94 6.54
C ILE A 107 7.94 1.23 6.03
N ASP A 108 7.73 0.47 4.98
CA ASP A 108 8.80 -0.25 4.29
C ASP A 108 8.60 -0.23 2.79
N ASP A 109 9.70 -0.35 2.05
CA ASP A 109 9.65 -0.45 0.62
C ASP A 109 10.36 -1.72 0.10
N SER A 110 9.74 -2.34 -0.87
CA SER A 110 10.23 -3.57 -1.48
C SER A 110 10.23 -3.49 -3.01
N LEU A 111 11.08 -4.29 -3.63
CA LEU A 111 11.08 -4.42 -5.07
C LEU A 111 9.88 -5.27 -5.54
N PHE A 112 8.94 -4.65 -6.24
CA PHE A 112 7.90 -5.36 -6.97
C PHE A 112 8.41 -5.71 -8.37
N ASN A 113 9.06 -6.87 -8.48
CA ASN A 113 9.75 -7.31 -9.68
C ASN A 113 8.77 -7.63 -10.83
N ARG A 114 9.10 -7.17 -12.05
CA ARG A 114 8.38 -7.41 -13.30
C ARG A 114 9.36 -7.63 -14.43
N THR A 115 10.19 -8.66 -14.34
CA THR A 115 11.27 -8.96 -15.30
C THR A 115 10.84 -9.00 -16.75
N SER A 116 9.66 -9.58 -17.03
CA SER A 116 9.10 -9.69 -18.39
C SER A 116 8.33 -8.44 -18.85
N CYS A 117 8.39 -7.34 -18.08
CA CYS A 117 7.68 -6.11 -18.40
C CYS A 117 8.26 -5.47 -19.68
N LYS A 118 7.40 -5.34 -20.71
CA LYS A 118 7.73 -4.65 -21.97
C LYS A 118 6.88 -3.39 -22.19
N LYS A 119 5.60 -3.44 -21.77
CA LYS A 119 4.59 -2.39 -22.01
C LYS A 119 3.75 -2.07 -20.77
N THR A 120 4.17 -2.53 -19.59
CA THR A 120 3.45 -2.21 -18.35
C THR A 120 3.54 -0.71 -18.09
N GLU A 121 2.40 -0.04 -17.99
CA GLU A 121 2.34 1.38 -17.71
C GLU A 121 3.15 1.72 -16.45
N LEU A 122 3.98 2.77 -16.53
CA LEU A 122 4.90 3.20 -15.46
C LEU A 122 5.91 2.14 -14.99
N GLY A 123 5.98 0.96 -15.63
CA GLY A 123 7.05 0.01 -15.37
C GLY A 123 8.39 0.69 -15.58
N SER A 124 9.31 0.57 -14.62
CA SER A 124 10.56 1.33 -14.63
C SER A 124 11.77 0.47 -14.24
N LYS A 125 12.96 0.99 -14.52
CA LYS A 125 14.21 0.45 -14.00
C LYS A 125 14.32 0.86 -12.53
N VAL A 126 14.33 -0.11 -11.62
CA VAL A 126 14.45 0.08 -10.17
C VAL A 126 15.76 -0.57 -9.71
N PHE A 127 16.53 0.15 -8.91
CA PHE A 127 17.76 -0.40 -8.34
C PHE A 127 17.40 -1.36 -7.19
N ASP A 128 17.93 -2.57 -7.28
CA ASP A 128 17.82 -3.59 -6.24
C ASP A 128 19.10 -3.59 -5.41
N HIS A 129 18.98 -3.21 -4.16
CA HIS A 129 20.12 -3.12 -3.22
C HIS A 129 20.63 -4.51 -2.79
N THR A 130 19.83 -5.56 -2.91
CA THR A 130 20.22 -6.93 -2.59
C THR A 130 21.16 -7.49 -3.64
N ASP A 131 20.77 -7.35 -4.91
CA ASP A 131 21.54 -7.86 -6.05
C ASP A 131 22.49 -6.81 -6.66
N MET A 132 22.51 -5.59 -6.12
CA MET A 132 23.33 -4.44 -6.58
C MET A 132 23.19 -4.16 -8.08
N ARG A 133 21.99 -4.34 -8.64
CA ARG A 133 21.70 -4.15 -10.07
C ARG A 133 20.31 -3.57 -10.34
N PHE A 134 20.12 -3.02 -11.52
CA PHE A 134 18.81 -2.56 -11.96
C PHE A 134 17.93 -3.73 -12.39
N LYS A 135 16.70 -3.76 -11.90
CA LYS A 135 15.63 -4.67 -12.30
C LYS A 135 14.45 -3.90 -12.88
N LYS A 136 13.62 -4.59 -13.67
CA LYS A 136 12.39 -4.02 -14.20
C LYS A 136 11.26 -4.23 -13.20
N GLY A 137 10.52 -3.18 -12.89
CA GLY A 137 9.40 -3.27 -11.96
C GLY A 137 9.00 -1.95 -11.35
N PHE A 138 8.67 -2.01 -10.09
CA PHE A 138 8.26 -0.88 -9.26
C PHE A 138 8.89 -1.00 -7.88
N ARG A 139 9.02 0.12 -7.19
CA ARG A 139 9.24 0.11 -5.76
C ARG A 139 7.87 0.12 -5.08
N MET A 140 7.53 -0.92 -4.35
CA MET A 140 6.26 -1.00 -3.62
C MET A 140 6.47 -0.46 -2.21
N LEU A 141 5.91 0.72 -1.95
CA LEU A 141 5.88 1.32 -0.63
C LEU A 141 4.63 0.84 0.10
N THR A 142 4.80 0.29 1.29
CA THR A 142 3.73 -0.28 2.10
C THR A 142 3.69 0.40 3.46
N LEU A 143 2.49 0.78 3.89
CA LEU A 143 2.17 1.17 5.25
C LEU A 143 1.46 0.00 5.91
N SER A 144 1.98 -0.44 7.06
CA SER A 144 1.38 -1.45 7.93
C SER A 144 1.13 -0.87 9.30
N TRP A 145 0.23 -1.51 10.05
CA TRP A 145 -0.04 -1.23 11.47
C TRP A 145 0.35 -2.45 12.30
N SER A 146 0.89 -2.24 13.50
CA SER A 146 1.23 -3.32 14.42
C SER A 146 1.06 -2.89 15.87
N ASP A 147 0.71 -3.85 16.72
CA ASP A 147 0.71 -3.76 18.19
C ASP A 147 1.92 -4.50 18.82
N GLY A 148 2.90 -4.86 18.00
CA GLY A 148 4.06 -5.65 18.39
C GLY A 148 3.90 -7.17 18.25
N ASN A 149 2.66 -7.69 18.18
CA ASN A 149 2.36 -9.11 17.95
C ASN A 149 1.72 -9.36 16.59
N THR A 150 0.85 -8.46 16.17
CA THR A 150 0.10 -8.60 14.94
C THR A 150 0.54 -7.52 13.96
N LEU A 151 0.77 -7.89 12.70
CA LEU A 151 1.06 -6.97 11.62
C LEU A 151 -0.07 -6.97 10.61
N ILE A 152 -0.70 -5.82 10.39
CA ILE A 152 -1.78 -5.64 9.42
C ILE A 152 -1.34 -4.68 8.33
N PRO A 153 -1.18 -5.11 7.07
CA PRO A 153 -0.98 -4.21 5.95
C PRO A 153 -2.19 -3.28 5.79
N VAL A 154 -1.95 -1.97 5.76
CA VAL A 154 -3.01 -0.95 5.70
C VAL A 154 -3.26 -0.52 4.26
N ASN A 155 -2.21 -0.03 3.62
CA ASN A 155 -2.27 0.40 2.23
C ASN A 155 -0.89 0.38 1.59
N SER A 156 -0.85 0.49 0.27
CA SER A 156 0.41 0.52 -0.47
C SER A 156 0.27 1.29 -1.78
N CYS A 157 1.39 1.76 -2.31
CA CYS A 157 1.48 2.28 -3.65
C CYS A 157 2.70 1.75 -4.38
N LEU A 158 2.58 1.66 -5.71
CA LEU A 158 3.70 1.31 -6.58
C LEU A 158 4.36 2.60 -7.06
N LEU A 159 5.62 2.80 -6.70
CA LEU A 159 6.41 3.95 -7.13
C LEU A 159 7.20 3.61 -8.39
N ALA A 160 7.22 4.54 -9.30
CA ALA A 160 7.96 4.50 -10.56
C ALA A 160 8.93 5.68 -10.63
N SER A 161 9.92 5.59 -11.51
CA SER A 161 10.83 6.71 -11.73
C SER A 161 10.09 7.91 -12.33
N ALA A 162 10.41 9.12 -11.85
CA ALA A 162 9.98 10.35 -12.51
C ALA A 162 10.82 10.64 -13.78
N LYS A 163 12.00 10.01 -13.93
CA LYS A 163 12.86 10.17 -15.10
C LYS A 163 12.33 9.33 -16.26
N THR A 164 11.98 9.95 -17.37
CA THR A 164 11.44 9.28 -18.58
C THR A 164 12.38 8.22 -19.13
N THR A 165 13.70 8.41 -19.06
CA THR A 165 14.73 7.46 -19.50
C THR A 165 14.71 6.13 -18.72
N ASN A 166 14.14 6.12 -17.53
CA ASN A 166 13.99 4.92 -16.70
C ASN A 166 12.63 4.25 -16.88
N ILE A 167 11.68 4.91 -17.53
CA ILE A 167 10.33 4.35 -17.77
C ILE A 167 10.39 3.38 -18.95
N ILE A 168 9.82 2.20 -18.77
CA ILE A 168 9.74 1.14 -19.80
C ILE A 168 8.40 1.23 -20.54
N GLY A 169 7.31 1.41 -19.82
CA GLY A 169 5.98 1.55 -20.38
C GLY A 169 5.48 3.00 -20.24
N PRO A 170 5.01 3.63 -21.34
CA PRO A 170 4.59 5.03 -21.30
C PRO A 170 3.43 5.24 -20.31
N VAL A 171 3.41 6.42 -19.72
CA VAL A 171 2.30 6.89 -18.90
C VAL A 171 1.08 7.09 -19.79
N LYS A 172 -0.07 6.59 -19.37
CA LYS A 172 -1.33 6.92 -20.04
C LYS A 172 -1.83 8.27 -19.56
N ASP A 173 -2.36 9.03 -20.49
CA ASP A 173 -2.96 10.31 -20.18
C ASP A 173 -4.30 10.09 -19.42
N PHE A 174 -4.43 10.77 -18.29
CA PHE A 174 -5.65 10.78 -17.47
C PHE A 174 -5.84 12.16 -16.86
N ASP A 175 -7.10 12.60 -16.83
CA ASP A 175 -7.45 13.80 -16.07
C ASP A 175 -6.95 13.66 -14.61
N ASN A 176 -6.10 14.59 -14.19
CA ASN A 176 -5.47 14.62 -12.86
C ASN A 176 -6.48 14.75 -11.70
N ARG A 177 -7.70 15.17 -11.98
CA ARG A 177 -8.80 15.24 -11.01
C ARG A 177 -9.37 13.86 -10.68
N THR A 178 -9.24 12.90 -11.58
CA THR A 178 -9.74 11.53 -11.40
C THR A 178 -8.88 10.72 -10.43
N LEU A 179 -9.44 9.68 -9.84
CA LEU A 179 -8.67 8.74 -9.00
C LEU A 179 -7.58 8.03 -9.79
N ALA A 180 -7.81 7.76 -11.07
CA ALA A 180 -6.80 7.18 -11.95
C ALA A 180 -5.62 8.14 -12.18
N GLY A 181 -5.88 9.43 -12.43
CA GLY A 181 -4.85 10.47 -12.54
C GLY A 181 -4.09 10.65 -11.22
N LYS A 182 -4.81 10.75 -10.09
CA LYS A 182 -4.19 10.86 -8.75
C LYS A 182 -3.26 9.68 -8.43
N ARG A 183 -3.65 8.44 -8.79
CA ARG A 183 -2.78 7.26 -8.59
C ARG A 183 -1.49 7.34 -9.42
N ARG A 184 -1.56 7.81 -10.66
CA ARG A 184 -0.38 7.98 -11.53
C ARG A 184 0.54 9.06 -11.02
N LYS A 185 -0.03 10.17 -10.56
CA LYS A 185 0.73 11.23 -9.91
C LYS A 185 1.44 10.71 -8.66
N LEU A 186 0.74 9.99 -7.78
CA LEU A 186 1.33 9.37 -6.59
C LEU A 186 2.46 8.41 -6.95
N ALA A 187 2.31 7.61 -8.01
CA ALA A 187 3.33 6.67 -8.46
C ALA A 187 4.64 7.35 -8.91
N GLN A 188 4.61 8.62 -9.26
CA GLN A 188 5.78 9.39 -9.71
C GLN A 188 6.23 10.45 -8.70
N THR A 189 5.64 10.49 -7.50
CA THR A 189 6.14 11.35 -6.41
C THR A 189 7.37 10.72 -5.75
N LYS A 190 8.09 11.54 -4.99
CA LYS A 190 9.19 11.04 -4.17
C LYS A 190 8.68 10.13 -3.05
N ALA A 191 9.44 9.10 -2.70
CA ALA A 191 9.04 8.15 -1.68
C ALA A 191 8.64 8.77 -0.32
N PRO A 192 9.32 9.82 0.21
CA PRO A 192 8.88 10.48 1.44
C PRO A 192 7.53 11.20 1.32
N GLU A 193 7.23 11.77 0.17
CA GLU A 193 5.92 12.40 -0.08
C GLU A 193 4.82 11.35 -0.22
N ALA A 194 5.12 10.24 -0.92
CA ALA A 194 4.19 9.11 -1.03
C ALA A 194 3.92 8.47 0.34
N MET A 195 4.93 8.32 1.18
CA MET A 195 4.80 7.88 2.58
C MET A 195 3.77 8.72 3.34
N MET A 196 3.88 10.04 3.26
CA MET A 196 2.93 10.95 3.93
C MET A 196 1.51 10.78 3.39
N ALA A 197 1.34 10.58 2.08
CA ALA A 197 0.03 10.35 1.48
C ALA A 197 -0.61 9.02 1.93
N LEU A 198 0.19 7.96 2.12
CA LEU A 198 -0.27 6.68 2.69
C LEU A 198 -0.71 6.86 4.14
N LEU A 199 0.09 7.56 4.94
CA LEU A 199 -0.18 7.85 6.34
C LEU A 199 -1.45 8.71 6.50
N ASP A 200 -1.58 9.79 5.73
CA ASP A 200 -2.77 10.64 5.74
C ASP A 200 -4.05 9.86 5.39
N THR A 201 -3.93 8.93 4.44
CA THR A 201 -5.06 8.07 4.07
C THR A 201 -5.46 7.16 5.23
N ALA A 202 -4.51 6.56 5.96
CA ALA A 202 -4.78 5.72 7.13
C ALA A 202 -5.43 6.52 8.26
N LEU A 203 -4.90 7.70 8.58
CA LEU A 203 -5.47 8.59 9.60
C LEU A 203 -6.88 9.06 9.22
N SER A 204 -7.13 9.35 7.95
CA SER A 204 -8.44 9.81 7.45
C SER A 204 -9.57 8.77 7.59
N VAL A 205 -9.24 7.52 7.81
CA VAL A 205 -10.23 6.43 8.03
C VAL A 205 -10.35 6.03 9.50
N GLY A 206 -9.70 6.75 10.41
CA GLY A 206 -9.76 6.52 11.85
C GLY A 206 -8.83 5.42 12.35
N LEU A 207 -7.78 5.10 11.61
CA LEU A 207 -6.71 4.22 12.08
C LEU A 207 -5.57 5.07 12.63
N ASN A 208 -5.25 4.91 13.92
CA ASN A 208 -4.25 5.69 14.63
C ASN A 208 -3.15 4.78 15.19
N ALA A 209 -1.98 5.37 15.44
CA ALA A 209 -0.87 4.74 16.13
C ALA A 209 -0.11 5.79 16.97
N ASP A 210 0.67 5.33 17.95
CA ASP A 210 1.50 6.20 18.79
C ASP A 210 2.80 6.58 18.10
N TYR A 211 3.33 5.66 17.27
CA TYR A 211 4.62 5.82 16.62
C TYR A 211 4.56 5.51 15.12
N VAL A 212 5.51 6.07 14.38
CA VAL A 212 5.81 5.69 12.99
C VAL A 212 7.22 5.13 12.93
N LEU A 213 7.36 3.92 12.42
CA LEU A 213 8.62 3.19 12.29
C LEU A 213 9.04 3.09 10.82
N PHE A 214 10.27 3.46 10.51
CA PHE A 214 10.86 3.31 9.18
C PHE A 214 12.41 3.27 9.23
N ASP A 215 13.00 2.87 8.12
CA ASP A 215 14.44 2.82 7.98
C ASP A 215 15.08 4.21 7.76
N SER A 216 16.42 4.26 7.71
CA SER A 216 17.19 5.50 7.53
C SER A 216 16.91 6.20 6.19
N TRP A 217 16.35 5.50 5.19
CA TRP A 217 16.03 6.07 3.88
C TRP A 217 14.96 7.18 3.96
N PHE A 218 13.98 7.00 4.85
CA PHE A 218 12.90 7.95 5.09
C PHE A 218 13.23 8.95 6.20
N SER A 219 14.31 8.69 6.97
CA SER A 219 14.69 9.52 8.11
C SER A 219 15.31 10.84 7.66
N ASN A 220 14.46 11.87 7.59
CA ASN A 220 14.90 13.24 7.39
C ASN A 220 14.06 14.21 8.25
N PRO A 221 14.62 15.37 8.64
CA PRO A 221 13.94 16.29 9.57
C PRO A 221 12.55 16.74 9.12
N VAL A 222 12.35 16.97 7.83
CA VAL A 222 11.06 17.43 7.29
C VAL A 222 9.95 16.41 7.54
N GLN A 223 10.19 15.14 7.24
CA GLN A 223 9.21 14.07 7.47
C GLN A 223 9.00 13.81 8.96
N ILE A 224 10.07 13.80 9.76
CA ILE A 224 9.98 13.62 11.22
C ILE A 224 9.10 14.71 11.83
N THR A 225 9.35 15.98 11.51
CA THR A 225 8.54 17.10 12.00
C THR A 225 7.08 17.00 11.52
N ALA A 226 6.87 16.64 10.26
CA ALA A 226 5.53 16.49 9.71
C ALA A 226 4.72 15.35 10.38
N ILE A 227 5.38 14.25 10.75
CA ILE A 227 4.76 13.14 11.50
C ILE A 227 4.44 13.60 12.93
N HIS A 228 5.40 14.25 13.59
CA HIS A 228 5.21 14.76 14.95
C HIS A 228 4.05 15.76 15.01
N SER A 229 3.88 16.63 14.01
CA SER A 229 2.74 17.55 13.93
C SER A 229 1.38 16.84 13.77
N LYS A 230 1.35 15.55 13.45
CA LYS A 230 0.15 14.70 13.41
C LYS A 230 -0.10 13.97 14.75
N GLY A 231 0.68 14.26 15.79
CA GLY A 231 0.54 13.66 17.12
C GLY A 231 1.16 12.27 17.26
N MET A 232 2.11 11.91 16.41
CA MET A 232 2.82 10.64 16.48
C MET A 232 4.31 10.89 16.63
N ASP A 233 4.98 10.02 17.39
CA ASP A 233 6.43 10.03 17.49
C ASP A 233 7.08 9.14 16.41
N VAL A 234 8.37 9.34 16.15
CA VAL A 234 9.11 8.62 15.13
C VAL A 234 10.17 7.72 15.76
N ILE A 235 10.21 6.47 15.33
CA ILE A 235 11.28 5.53 15.64
C ILE A 235 11.98 5.20 14.31
N ALA A 236 13.20 5.68 14.13
CA ALA A 236 13.93 5.47 12.87
C ALA A 236 15.43 5.40 13.12
N MET A 237 16.11 4.69 12.24
CA MET A 237 17.58 4.77 12.21
C MET A 237 18.02 6.16 11.76
N ILE A 238 18.98 6.73 12.44
CA ILE A 238 19.55 8.03 12.10
C ILE A 238 20.27 7.95 10.76
N LYS A 239 19.95 8.91 9.87
CA LYS A 239 20.60 8.98 8.58
C LYS A 239 22.03 9.53 8.71
N LYS A 240 23.03 8.75 8.33
CA LYS A 240 24.40 9.24 8.20
C LYS A 240 24.47 10.29 7.09
N SER A 241 24.70 11.54 7.45
CA SER A 241 24.80 12.65 6.52
C SER A 241 25.64 13.78 7.10
N SER A 242 26.55 14.33 6.32
CA SER A 242 27.32 15.53 6.68
C SER A 242 26.46 16.81 6.77
N ARG A 243 25.27 16.79 6.13
CA ARG A 243 24.34 17.93 6.06
C ARG A 243 23.32 17.97 7.20
N ILE A 244 23.16 16.86 7.94
CA ILE A 244 22.20 16.74 9.03
C ILE A 244 22.99 16.74 10.33
N LYS A 245 22.70 17.71 11.19
CA LYS A 245 23.21 17.75 12.56
C LYS A 245 22.07 17.47 13.52
N TYR A 246 22.37 16.73 14.56
CA TYR A 246 21.43 16.41 15.63
C TYR A 246 21.79 17.25 16.86
N SER A 247 20.84 17.48 17.75
CA SER A 247 21.09 18.13 19.02
C SER A 247 20.87 17.13 20.15
N TYR A 248 21.84 16.99 21.02
CA TYR A 248 21.75 16.19 22.22
C TYR A 248 22.29 16.99 23.42
N GLY A 249 21.47 17.11 24.48
CA GLY A 249 21.83 17.94 25.63
C GLY A 249 22.13 19.41 25.28
N GLY A 250 21.42 19.95 24.27
CA GLY A 250 21.61 21.33 23.80
C GLY A 250 22.86 21.57 22.94
N LYS A 251 23.65 20.55 22.66
CA LYS A 251 24.86 20.63 21.81
C LYS A 251 24.63 19.97 20.45
N PRO A 252 25.07 20.60 19.35
CA PRO A 252 25.03 19.97 18.04
C PRO A 252 26.01 18.77 18.01
N VAL A 253 25.51 17.61 17.63
CA VAL A 253 26.32 16.37 17.50
C VAL A 253 26.23 15.85 16.08
N SER A 254 27.33 15.24 15.62
CA SER A 254 27.33 14.50 14.36
C SER A 254 26.84 13.06 14.58
N TYR A 255 26.47 12.38 13.50
CA TYR A 255 26.08 10.96 13.54
C TYR A 255 27.09 10.07 14.30
N THR A 256 28.39 10.38 14.24
CA THR A 256 29.42 9.60 14.89
C THR A 256 29.52 9.79 16.41
N HIS A 257 28.77 10.74 16.97
CA HIS A 257 28.74 11.06 18.39
C HIS A 257 27.41 10.74 19.08
N LEU A 258 26.50 10.10 18.34
CA LEU A 258 25.23 9.56 18.84
C LEU A 258 25.32 8.05 19.02
#